data_ba85242f19880f5c7d58f4baf930a2bd
#
_entry.id   ba85242f19880f5c7d58f4baf930a2bd
#
_cell.length_a   1.000
_cell.length_b   1.000
_cell.length_c   1.000
_cell.angle_alpha   90.00
_cell.angle_beta   90.00
_cell.angle_gamma   90.00
#
_symmetry.space_group_name_H-M   'P 1'
#
loop_
_entity.id
_entity.type
_entity.pdbx_description
1 polymer ?
#
loop_
_entity_poly.entity_id
_entity_poly.type
_entity_poly.pdbx_seq_one_letter_code
_entity_poly.pdbx_strand_id
1 'polypeptide(L)'
;MEDIRRQLELPVMDQVGFVVRDLEQSLALYEPLFGPFTTMEPGPIRYQYRGAEEECDMRLAFGKSGDTEIELIQWVRGGCPHKEFIESGNEGMHHIRFRIDDLDAKVAEARTFDYEAIWHTRYGEGLAVAYLERAGDPLLIELFENRH
;
A
#
# COMPACT_ATOMS: atom_id res chain seq x y z
N MET A 1 3.43 -10.88 -25.04
CA MET A 1 3.25 -10.45 -23.64
C MET A 1 3.59 -8.99 -23.49
N GLU A 2 2.71 -8.22 -22.88
CA GLU A 2 2.96 -6.80 -22.61
C GLU A 2 4.00 -6.65 -21.51
N ASP A 3 4.93 -5.71 -21.68
CA ASP A 3 5.85 -5.32 -20.61
C ASP A 3 5.30 -4.07 -19.93
N ILE A 4 4.37 -4.29 -19.01
CA ILE A 4 3.67 -3.23 -18.31
C ILE A 4 4.65 -2.35 -17.51
N ARG A 5 5.60 -2.96 -16.83
CA ARG A 5 6.60 -2.23 -16.06
C ARG A 5 7.36 -1.22 -16.92
N ARG A 6 7.76 -1.64 -18.12
CA ARG A 6 8.48 -0.79 -19.07
C ARG A 6 7.59 0.30 -19.65
N GLN A 7 6.37 -0.06 -20.04
CA GLN A 7 5.44 0.89 -20.63
C GLN A 7 4.97 1.94 -19.65
N LEU A 8 4.80 1.58 -18.38
CA LEU A 8 4.48 2.53 -17.30
C LEU A 8 5.71 3.21 -16.73
N GLU A 9 6.91 2.85 -17.20
CA GLU A 9 8.16 3.39 -16.67
C GLU A 9 8.26 3.25 -15.15
N LEU A 10 7.87 2.08 -14.63
CA LEU A 10 7.94 1.82 -13.20
C LEU A 10 9.39 1.58 -12.76
N PRO A 11 9.81 2.19 -11.66
CA PRO A 11 11.14 1.92 -11.08
C PRO A 11 11.18 0.53 -10.42
N VAL A 12 12.26 0.22 -9.75
CA VAL A 12 12.31 -0.95 -8.89
C VAL A 12 11.35 -0.73 -7.73
N MET A 13 10.59 -1.76 -7.35
CA MET A 13 9.70 -1.65 -6.18
C MET A 13 10.53 -1.38 -4.92
N ASP A 14 10.01 -0.55 -4.03
CA ASP A 14 10.73 -0.13 -2.83
C ASP A 14 10.08 -0.56 -1.51
N GLN A 15 8.93 -1.22 -1.59
CA GLN A 15 8.23 -1.68 -0.37
C GLN A 15 7.43 -2.94 -0.67
N VAL A 16 7.40 -3.83 0.33
CA VAL A 16 6.46 -4.95 0.40
C VAL A 16 5.62 -4.75 1.64
N GLY A 17 4.31 -4.70 1.48
CA GLY A 17 3.37 -4.47 2.57
C GLY A 17 2.64 -5.74 2.97
N PHE A 18 2.54 -5.95 4.27
CA PHE A 18 1.81 -7.06 4.89
C PHE A 18 0.68 -6.50 5.74
N VAL A 19 -0.48 -7.10 5.66
CA VAL A 19 -1.60 -6.79 6.56
C VAL A 19 -1.69 -7.93 7.56
N VAL A 20 -1.67 -7.59 8.84
CA VAL A 20 -1.59 -8.54 9.94
C VAL A 20 -2.71 -8.28 10.95
N ARG A 21 -3.13 -9.35 11.66
CA ARG A 21 -4.22 -9.25 12.63
C ARG A 21 -3.77 -8.63 13.94
N ASP A 22 -2.52 -8.86 14.31
CA ASP A 22 -1.94 -8.42 15.58
C ASP A 22 -0.52 -7.93 15.33
N LEU A 23 -0.34 -6.62 15.38
CA LEU A 23 0.94 -5.98 15.08
C LEU A 23 2.03 -6.40 16.05
N GLU A 24 1.73 -6.49 17.35
CA GLU A 24 2.72 -6.85 18.36
C GLU A 24 3.24 -8.27 18.15
N GLN A 25 2.32 -9.20 17.85
CA GLN A 25 2.69 -10.58 17.57
C GLN A 25 3.54 -10.69 16.30
N SER A 26 3.16 -9.94 15.27
CA SER A 26 3.92 -9.93 14.00
C SER A 26 5.29 -9.30 14.16
N LEU A 27 5.40 -8.23 14.97
CA LEU A 27 6.69 -7.63 15.28
C LEU A 27 7.64 -8.64 15.95
N ALA A 28 7.12 -9.42 16.88
CA ALA A 28 7.94 -10.45 17.54
C ALA A 28 8.47 -11.47 16.54
N LEU A 29 7.69 -11.82 15.52
CA LEU A 29 8.10 -12.75 14.46
C LEU A 29 9.11 -12.15 13.48
N TYR A 30 8.92 -10.89 13.11
CA TYR A 30 9.65 -10.29 11.98
C TYR A 30 10.78 -9.35 12.38
N GLU A 31 10.84 -8.88 13.62
CA GLU A 31 11.97 -8.09 14.12
C GLU A 31 13.31 -8.79 13.88
N PRO A 32 13.45 -10.10 14.15
CA PRO A 32 14.72 -10.79 13.89
C PRO A 32 15.12 -10.88 12.42
N LEU A 33 14.18 -10.69 11.50
CA LEU A 33 14.43 -10.81 10.05
C LEU A 33 14.62 -9.47 9.37
N PHE A 34 13.86 -8.45 9.78
CA PHE A 34 13.77 -7.18 9.06
C PHE A 34 13.94 -5.95 9.96
N GLY A 35 14.22 -6.16 11.23
CA GLY A 35 14.34 -5.07 12.18
C GLY A 35 15.65 -4.30 12.07
N PRO A 36 15.78 -3.20 12.82
CA PRO A 36 14.77 -2.72 13.76
C PRO A 36 13.56 -2.10 13.05
N PHE A 37 12.36 -2.31 13.62
CA PHE A 37 11.15 -1.68 13.13
C PHE A 37 10.88 -0.37 13.86
N THR A 38 10.35 0.60 13.11
CA THR A 38 9.81 1.85 13.65
C THR A 38 8.30 1.77 13.57
N THR A 39 7.59 2.04 14.66
CA THR A 39 6.13 2.01 14.68
C THR A 39 5.53 3.40 14.49
N MET A 40 4.32 3.46 13.93
CA MET A 40 3.59 4.70 13.71
C MET A 40 2.10 4.47 13.88
N GLU A 41 1.44 5.42 14.56
CA GLU A 41 -0.01 5.44 14.71
C GLU A 41 -0.50 6.80 14.20
N PRO A 42 -0.76 6.95 12.88
CA PRO A 42 -1.11 8.26 12.31
C PRO A 42 -2.49 8.76 12.72
N GLY A 43 -3.34 7.88 13.27
CA GLY A 43 -4.74 8.18 13.57
C GLY A 43 -5.60 8.10 12.31
N PRO A 44 -6.89 8.46 12.42
CA PRO A 44 -7.80 8.36 11.28
C PRO A 44 -7.41 9.31 10.17
N ILE A 45 -7.38 8.78 8.94
CA ILE A 45 -7.09 9.55 7.73
C ILE A 45 -8.20 9.28 6.72
N ARG A 46 -8.59 10.29 5.97
CA ARG A 46 -9.62 10.17 4.95
C ARG A 46 -9.03 9.74 3.63
N TYR A 47 -9.71 8.80 2.98
CA TYR A 47 -9.35 8.27 1.68
C TYR A 47 -10.58 8.18 0.81
N GLN A 48 -10.37 8.22 -0.51
CA GLN A 48 -11.39 7.78 -1.46
C GLN A 48 -11.25 6.25 -1.57
N TYR A 49 -12.31 5.54 -1.25
CA TYR A 49 -12.31 4.09 -1.24
C TYR A 49 -13.50 3.57 -2.03
N ARG A 50 -13.23 2.93 -3.18
CA ARG A 50 -14.25 2.40 -4.10
C ARG A 50 -15.35 3.42 -4.42
N GLY A 51 -14.93 4.69 -4.66
CA GLY A 51 -15.84 5.76 -5.04
C GLY A 51 -16.53 6.49 -3.90
N ALA A 52 -16.21 6.17 -2.65
CA ALA A 52 -16.77 6.84 -1.48
C ALA A 52 -15.66 7.36 -0.57
N GLU A 53 -15.91 8.46 0.12
CA GLU A 53 -14.99 8.95 1.13
C GLU A 53 -15.15 8.14 2.41
N GLU A 54 -14.04 7.58 2.89
CA GLU A 54 -14.00 6.77 4.10
C GLU A 54 -12.84 7.21 4.99
N GLU A 55 -13.04 7.13 6.29
CA GLU A 55 -11.99 7.37 7.27
C GLU A 55 -11.44 6.04 7.74
N CYS A 56 -10.12 5.88 7.68
CA CYS A 56 -9.43 4.63 8.00
C CYS A 56 -8.37 4.88 9.06
N ASP A 57 -8.33 4.02 10.07
CA ASP A 57 -7.35 4.07 11.14
C ASP A 57 -6.54 2.78 11.16
N MET A 58 -5.21 2.91 11.19
CA MET A 58 -4.28 1.79 11.10
C MET A 58 -3.13 1.98 12.07
N ARG A 59 -2.51 0.87 12.47
CA ARG A 59 -1.22 0.86 13.16
C ARG A 59 -0.18 0.32 12.20
N LEU A 60 0.96 0.99 12.09
CA LEU A 60 1.98 0.69 11.09
C LEU A 60 3.32 0.38 11.76
N ALA A 61 4.11 -0.46 11.10
CA ALA A 61 5.49 -0.69 11.48
C ALA A 61 6.34 -0.82 10.21
N PHE A 62 7.54 -0.25 10.23
CA PHE A 62 8.43 -0.22 9.08
C PHE A 62 9.79 -0.83 9.44
N GLY A 63 10.19 -1.84 8.70
CA GLY A 63 11.50 -2.46 8.76
C GLY A 63 12.13 -2.47 7.39
N LYS A 64 13.21 -3.21 7.21
CA LYS A 64 13.94 -3.24 5.93
C LYS A 64 14.55 -4.60 5.61
N SER A 65 14.65 -4.86 4.32
CA SER A 65 15.50 -5.90 3.75
C SER A 65 16.33 -5.22 2.66
N GLY A 66 17.57 -4.83 2.99
CA GLY A 66 18.40 -4.02 2.09
C GLY A 66 17.71 -2.68 1.81
N ASP A 67 17.50 -2.38 0.53
CA ASP A 67 16.83 -1.15 0.10
C ASP A 67 15.31 -1.29 0.04
N THR A 68 14.77 -2.48 0.31
CA THR A 68 13.33 -2.72 0.30
C THR A 68 12.76 -2.51 1.69
N GLU A 69 11.78 -1.62 1.80
CA GLU A 69 11.05 -1.40 3.05
C GLU A 69 10.04 -2.53 3.26
N ILE A 70 9.94 -3.01 4.49
CA ILE A 70 8.94 -3.99 4.90
C ILE A 70 7.95 -3.27 5.79
N GLU A 71 6.70 -3.21 5.34
CA GLU A 71 5.63 -2.57 6.11
C GLU A 71 4.69 -3.61 6.69
N LEU A 72 4.36 -3.46 7.97
CA LEU A 72 3.32 -4.25 8.62
C LEU A 72 2.17 -3.29 8.94
N ILE A 73 0.95 -3.70 8.59
CA ILE A 73 -0.25 -2.91 8.80
C ILE A 73 -1.26 -3.70 9.60
N GLN A 74 -1.69 -3.14 10.72
CA GLN A 74 -2.85 -3.63 11.45
C GLN A 74 -4.01 -2.67 11.22
N TRP A 75 -5.10 -3.17 10.62
CA TRP A 75 -6.34 -2.40 10.51
C TRP A 75 -6.97 -2.24 11.89
N VAL A 76 -7.38 -1.02 12.22
CA VAL A 76 -8.05 -0.71 13.49
C VAL A 76 -9.54 -0.49 13.25
N ARG A 77 -9.89 0.38 12.31
CA ARG A 77 -11.30 0.67 11.96
C ARG A 77 -11.39 1.43 10.66
N GLY A 78 -12.62 1.47 10.13
CA GLY A 78 -12.96 2.22 8.91
C GLY A 78 -12.91 1.36 7.65
N GLY A 79 -13.56 1.84 6.59
CA GLY A 79 -13.59 1.15 5.29
C GLY A 79 -12.30 1.35 4.53
N CYS A 80 -11.66 0.26 4.13
CA CYS A 80 -10.40 0.29 3.39
C CYS A 80 -10.06 -1.10 2.84
N PRO A 81 -9.10 -1.20 1.92
CA PRO A 81 -8.67 -2.51 1.41
C PRO A 81 -8.10 -3.43 2.49
N HIS A 82 -7.50 -2.88 3.52
CA HIS A 82 -6.95 -3.65 4.64
C HIS A 82 -8.03 -4.41 5.41
N LYS A 83 -9.17 -3.75 5.63
CA LYS A 83 -10.35 -4.38 6.22
C LYS A 83 -10.86 -5.53 5.35
N GLU A 84 -11.01 -5.29 4.04
CA GLU A 84 -11.46 -6.33 3.10
C GLU A 84 -10.56 -7.55 3.17
N PHE A 85 -9.25 -7.34 3.19
CA PHE A 85 -8.25 -8.40 3.21
C PHE A 85 -8.41 -9.29 4.44
N ILE A 86 -8.46 -8.68 5.62
CA ILE A 86 -8.59 -9.40 6.89
C ILE A 86 -9.95 -10.09 7.00
N GLU A 87 -11.02 -9.40 6.66
CA GLU A 87 -12.38 -9.97 6.75
C GLU A 87 -12.63 -11.08 5.74
N SER A 88 -11.87 -11.12 4.66
CA SER A 88 -11.90 -12.23 3.69
C SER A 88 -11.14 -13.46 4.18
N GLY A 89 -10.54 -13.41 5.37
CA GLY A 89 -9.78 -14.51 5.94
C GLY A 89 -8.31 -14.53 5.56
N ASN A 90 -7.81 -13.46 4.97
CA ASN A 90 -6.40 -13.35 4.55
C ASN A 90 -5.54 -12.69 5.64
N GLU A 91 -4.25 -12.99 5.60
CA GLU A 91 -3.23 -12.37 6.41
C GLU A 91 -1.90 -12.54 5.69
N GLY A 92 -1.03 -11.53 5.73
CA GLY A 92 0.28 -11.60 5.11
C GLY A 92 0.44 -10.61 3.97
N MET A 93 1.14 -11.00 2.91
CA MET A 93 1.46 -10.12 1.81
C MET A 93 0.21 -9.52 1.17
N HIS A 94 0.21 -8.21 1.02
CA HIS A 94 -0.96 -7.45 0.58
C HIS A 94 -0.67 -6.59 -0.64
N HIS A 95 0.46 -5.88 -0.65
CA HIS A 95 0.81 -4.99 -1.74
C HIS A 95 2.32 -4.86 -1.92
N ILE A 96 2.72 -4.39 -3.10
CA ILE A 96 4.06 -3.90 -3.39
C ILE A 96 3.96 -2.45 -3.83
N ARG A 97 5.01 -1.66 -3.60
CA ARG A 97 4.98 -0.23 -3.88
C ARG A 97 6.01 0.17 -4.92
N PHE A 98 5.58 1.05 -5.81
CA PHE A 98 6.45 1.77 -6.72
C PHE A 98 6.37 3.26 -6.42
N ARG A 99 7.53 3.89 -6.29
CA ARG A 99 7.61 5.35 -6.12
C ARG A 99 7.57 6.01 -7.49
N ILE A 100 6.68 7.00 -7.65
CA ILE A 100 6.49 7.69 -8.93
C ILE A 100 6.41 9.20 -8.70
N ASP A 101 6.53 10.01 -9.78
CA ASP A 101 6.58 11.46 -9.66
C ASP A 101 5.20 12.13 -9.70
N ASP A 102 4.27 11.58 -10.48
CA ASP A 102 2.93 12.15 -10.68
C ASP A 102 1.88 11.05 -10.57
N LEU A 103 1.21 11.02 -9.42
CA LEU A 103 0.24 9.97 -9.14
C LEU A 103 -0.93 9.97 -10.13
N ASP A 104 -1.52 11.14 -10.38
CA ASP A 104 -2.71 11.22 -11.22
C ASP A 104 -2.42 10.76 -12.65
N ALA A 105 -1.27 11.18 -13.19
CA ALA A 105 -0.85 10.76 -14.52
C ALA A 105 -0.60 9.25 -14.57
N LYS A 106 0.06 8.70 -13.56
CA LYS A 106 0.39 7.26 -13.51
C LYS A 106 -0.86 6.40 -13.34
N VAL A 107 -1.81 6.83 -12.53
CA VAL A 107 -3.10 6.15 -12.38
C VAL A 107 -3.84 6.11 -13.72
N ALA A 108 -3.87 7.22 -14.44
CA ALA A 108 -4.51 7.29 -15.76
C ALA A 108 -3.84 6.35 -16.77
N GLU A 109 -2.51 6.31 -16.80
CA GLU A 109 -1.77 5.36 -17.64
C GLU A 109 -2.05 3.91 -17.29
N ALA A 110 -2.11 3.59 -15.99
CA ALA A 110 -2.35 2.23 -15.51
C ALA A 110 -3.73 1.70 -15.90
N ARG A 111 -4.71 2.56 -16.08
CA ARG A 111 -6.05 2.15 -16.56
C ARG A 111 -6.01 1.47 -17.92
N THR A 112 -5.05 1.82 -18.77
CA THR A 112 -4.89 1.19 -20.07
C THR A 112 -4.49 -0.28 -19.97
N PHE A 113 -4.06 -0.72 -18.80
CA PHE A 113 -3.70 -2.11 -18.48
C PHE A 113 -4.68 -2.75 -17.50
N ASP A 114 -5.90 -2.21 -17.39
CA ASP A 114 -6.98 -2.72 -16.56
C ASP A 114 -6.77 -2.59 -15.05
N TYR A 115 -5.89 -1.69 -14.62
CA TYR A 115 -5.75 -1.34 -13.21
C TYR A 115 -6.70 -0.21 -12.84
N GLU A 116 -7.35 -0.33 -11.69
CA GLU A 116 -8.21 0.71 -11.14
C GLU A 116 -7.71 1.14 -9.76
N ALA A 117 -7.69 2.45 -9.53
CA ALA A 117 -7.36 2.99 -8.21
C ALA A 117 -8.58 2.83 -7.30
N ILE A 118 -8.52 1.87 -6.37
CA ILE A 118 -9.62 1.58 -5.45
C ILE A 118 -9.52 2.32 -4.14
N TRP A 119 -8.36 2.87 -3.82
CA TRP A 119 -8.10 3.54 -2.56
C TRP A 119 -6.98 4.55 -2.77
N HIS A 120 -7.25 5.83 -2.48
CA HIS A 120 -6.25 6.87 -2.70
C HIS A 120 -6.53 8.10 -1.88
N THR A 121 -5.48 8.87 -1.62
CA THR A 121 -5.59 10.20 -1.04
C THR A 121 -4.37 11.04 -1.38
N ARG A 122 -4.52 12.33 -1.22
CA ARG A 122 -3.42 13.29 -1.30
C ARG A 122 -3.20 13.88 0.07
N TYR A 123 -2.03 13.62 0.65
CA TYR A 123 -1.67 14.13 1.99
C TYR A 123 -1.24 15.61 1.93
N GLY A 124 -0.79 16.06 0.77
CA GLY A 124 -0.32 17.41 0.55
C GLY A 124 0.32 17.53 -0.81
N GLU A 125 0.92 18.69 -1.10
CA GLU A 125 1.62 18.88 -2.37
C GLU A 125 2.81 17.93 -2.47
N GLY A 126 2.88 17.19 -3.57
CA GLY A 126 3.95 16.24 -3.83
C GLY A 126 3.92 15.00 -2.94
N LEU A 127 2.80 14.72 -2.26
CA LEU A 127 2.69 13.57 -1.37
C LEU A 127 1.29 12.95 -1.50
N ALA A 128 1.22 11.79 -2.13
CA ALA A 128 -0.05 11.11 -2.41
C ALA A 128 0.17 9.61 -2.58
N VAL A 129 -0.92 8.84 -2.42
CA VAL A 129 -0.89 7.39 -2.50
C VAL A 129 -2.12 6.87 -3.21
N ALA A 130 -1.96 5.76 -3.93
CA ALA A 130 -3.07 4.99 -4.46
C ALA A 130 -2.76 3.50 -4.42
N TYR A 131 -3.78 2.69 -4.12
CA TYR A 131 -3.75 1.26 -4.37
C TYR A 131 -4.48 0.96 -5.66
N LEU A 132 -3.83 0.21 -6.54
CA LEU A 132 -4.41 -0.24 -7.80
C LEU A 132 -4.79 -1.70 -7.70
N GLU A 133 -5.99 -2.01 -8.17
CA GLU A 133 -6.52 -3.36 -8.26
C GLU A 133 -6.69 -3.76 -9.72
N ARG A 134 -6.41 -5.01 -10.02
CA ARG A 134 -6.67 -5.60 -11.33
C ARG A 134 -7.50 -6.86 -11.14
N ALA A 135 -8.56 -7.01 -11.93
CA ALA A 135 -9.44 -8.17 -11.81
C ALA A 135 -8.66 -9.48 -11.93
N GLY A 136 -8.90 -10.40 -11.00
CA GLY A 136 -8.26 -11.71 -10.97
C GLY A 136 -6.88 -11.73 -10.31
N ASP A 137 -6.35 -10.59 -9.88
CA ASP A 137 -5.07 -10.51 -9.19
C ASP A 137 -5.29 -10.08 -7.74
N PRO A 138 -4.97 -10.93 -6.74
CA PRO A 138 -5.12 -10.56 -5.34
C PRO A 138 -4.07 -9.57 -4.85
N LEU A 139 -2.95 -9.41 -5.58
CA LEU A 139 -1.90 -8.47 -5.21
C LEU A 139 -2.30 -7.05 -5.61
N LEU A 140 -2.30 -6.13 -4.65
CA LEU A 140 -2.47 -4.72 -4.93
C LEU A 140 -1.12 -4.07 -5.26
N ILE A 141 -1.16 -3.09 -6.16
CA ILE A 141 0.00 -2.27 -6.48
C ILE A 141 -0.20 -0.93 -5.80
N GLU A 142 0.74 -0.52 -4.96
CA GLU A 142 0.73 0.83 -4.41
C GLU A 142 1.59 1.73 -5.28
N LEU A 143 1.02 2.84 -5.69
CA LEU A 143 1.77 3.95 -6.30
C LEU A 143 1.92 5.05 -5.26
N PHE A 144 3.14 5.49 -5.05
CA PHE A 144 3.47 6.47 -4.03
C PHE A 144 4.18 7.66 -4.66
N GLU A 145 3.51 8.82 -4.62
CA GLU A 145 4.10 10.08 -5.01
C GLU A 145 4.71 10.71 -3.78
N ASN A 146 6.02 10.89 -3.79
CA ASN A 146 6.73 11.62 -2.75
C ASN A 146 7.86 12.41 -3.39
N ARG A 147 7.63 13.71 -3.60
CA ARG A 147 8.58 14.63 -4.23
C ARG A 147 9.44 15.40 -3.21
N HIS A 148 9.43 14.96 -1.97
CA HIS A 148 10.19 15.58 -0.88
C HIS A 148 11.52 14.93 -0.60
#